data_99271f1388c9a059ee66b66b91cb78f7
#
_entry.id   99271f1388c9a059ee66b66b91cb78f7
#
_cell.length_a   1.000
_cell.length_b   1.000
_cell.length_c   1.000
_cell.angle_alpha   90.00
_cell.angle_beta   90.00
_cell.angle_gamma   90.00
#
_symmetry.space_group_name_H-M   'P 1'
#
loop_
_entity.id
_entity.type
_entity.pdbx_description
1 polymer ?
#
loop_
_entity_poly.entity_id
_entity_poly.type
_entity_poly.pdbx_seq_one_letter_code
_entity_poly.pdbx_strand_id
1 'polypeptide(L)'
;MNKRVRHIFVIPRNKNGLHKIFAYFNIFKRLFNERYDLLAHFSVDWRGALLARLLNVDMSVSRKTARRGYFWHQSFDFLAPELDTERPMAEQDVELLRSSNLYKKPSAPPYDLSISSKLKNKINLWLKNHDIHSNHKLVVIHASSRWKFKEIPIGAWAKIIDALILKKINVVISGSQDDFKTNALIFNLCKSKPVLTKDFSLEDTAALYERADLVLTIDSMSTHLASAVKTPVVSLFGPTNEKIWGPWKGTYKVIGLTSQDAEIFACRPCGQEGCEGSRISQCLVQLDPNLVTHQALLMLKKT
;
A
#
# COMPACT_ATOMS: atom_id res chain seq x y z
N MET A 1 1.59 6.55 -14.85
CA MET A 1 1.39 7.79 -14.08
C MET A 1 0.05 8.40 -14.44
N ASN A 2 -0.73 8.91 -13.48
CA ASN A 2 -2.02 9.51 -13.77
C ASN A 2 -1.83 10.79 -14.60
N LYS A 3 -2.46 10.86 -15.79
CA LYS A 3 -2.31 11.99 -16.71
C LYS A 3 -2.83 13.33 -16.16
N ARG A 4 -3.63 13.30 -15.09
CA ARG A 4 -4.16 14.49 -14.42
C ARG A 4 -3.16 15.10 -13.43
N VAL A 5 -2.09 14.39 -13.08
CA VAL A 5 -1.02 14.92 -12.20
C VAL A 5 0.00 15.65 -13.04
N ARG A 6 0.08 16.99 -12.86
CA ARG A 6 1.01 17.85 -13.61
C ARG A 6 2.43 17.77 -13.06
N HIS A 7 2.58 17.86 -11.75
CA HIS A 7 3.88 17.85 -11.08
C HIS A 7 3.86 16.97 -9.83
N ILE A 8 4.98 16.27 -9.55
CA ILE A 8 5.21 15.52 -8.32
C ILE A 8 6.47 16.08 -7.67
N PHE A 9 6.35 16.54 -6.44
CA PHE A 9 7.47 16.99 -5.62
C PHE A 9 7.82 15.92 -4.59
N VAL A 10 9.02 15.35 -4.71
CA VAL A 10 9.48 14.31 -3.79
C VAL A 10 10.40 14.94 -2.74
N ILE A 11 10.03 14.79 -1.48
CA ILE A 11 10.85 15.22 -0.34
C ILE A 11 11.90 14.13 -0.06
N PRO A 12 13.21 14.42 -0.23
CA PRO A 12 14.24 13.43 0.00
C PRO A 12 14.34 13.09 1.49
N ARG A 13 14.13 11.83 1.85
CA ARG A 13 14.22 11.36 3.24
C ARG A 13 15.65 11.09 3.68
N ASN A 14 16.51 10.66 2.78
CA ASN A 14 17.86 10.18 3.04
C ASN A 14 18.96 11.25 2.92
N LYS A 15 18.60 12.50 2.69
CA LYS A 15 19.56 13.61 2.68
C LYS A 15 19.67 14.25 4.05
N ASN A 16 20.88 14.38 4.57
CA ASN A 16 21.14 15.05 5.86
C ASN A 16 21.64 16.49 5.64
N GLY A 17 21.42 17.34 6.64
CA GLY A 17 21.99 18.69 6.69
C GLY A 17 21.49 19.64 5.59
N LEU A 18 22.41 20.45 5.07
CA LEU A 18 22.15 21.54 4.13
C LEU A 18 21.45 21.11 2.83
N HIS A 19 21.74 19.92 2.31
CA HIS A 19 21.09 19.40 1.10
C HIS A 19 19.59 19.17 1.27
N LYS A 20 19.15 18.81 2.46
CA LYS A 20 17.73 18.66 2.77
C LYS A 20 17.05 20.02 2.83
N ILE A 21 17.68 20.99 3.48
CA ILE A 21 17.18 22.38 3.55
C ILE A 21 17.07 22.96 2.14
N PHE A 22 18.07 22.78 1.28
CA PHE A 22 18.06 23.26 -0.09
C PHE A 22 16.94 22.61 -0.94
N ALA A 23 16.70 21.31 -0.74
CA ALA A 23 15.61 20.59 -1.42
C ALA A 23 14.23 21.13 -0.99
N TYR A 24 14.03 21.38 0.29
CA TYR A 24 12.80 22.02 0.80
C TYR A 24 12.63 23.42 0.25
N PHE A 25 13.69 24.23 0.27
CA PHE A 25 13.65 25.59 -0.26
C PHE A 25 13.28 25.62 -1.74
N ASN A 26 13.85 24.75 -2.56
CA ASN A 26 13.53 24.65 -3.99
C ASN A 26 12.08 24.21 -4.24
N ILE A 27 11.55 23.29 -3.44
CA ILE A 27 10.14 22.89 -3.51
C ILE A 27 9.26 24.08 -3.11
N PHE A 28 9.57 24.72 -2.00
CA PHE A 28 8.84 25.90 -1.52
C PHE A 28 8.82 27.02 -2.54
N LYS A 29 9.98 27.37 -3.12
CA LYS A 29 10.09 28.42 -4.16
C LYS A 29 9.19 28.13 -5.37
N ARG A 30 9.11 26.86 -5.81
CA ARG A 30 8.22 26.47 -6.91
C ARG A 30 6.75 26.57 -6.51
N LEU A 31 6.39 26.13 -5.32
CA LEU A 31 5.01 26.21 -4.82
C LEU A 31 4.57 27.67 -4.62
N PHE A 32 5.45 28.53 -4.16
CA PHE A 32 5.15 29.96 -3.93
C PHE A 32 4.90 30.77 -5.22
N ASN A 33 5.50 30.35 -6.31
CA ASN A 33 5.35 31.04 -7.60
C ASN A 33 4.06 30.69 -8.35
N GLU A 34 3.26 29.79 -7.77
CA GLU A 34 2.01 29.31 -8.36
C GLU A 34 0.83 29.76 -7.48
N ARG A 35 -0.32 30.00 -8.11
CA ARG A 35 -1.59 30.17 -7.42
C ARG A 35 -2.33 28.84 -7.47
N TYR A 36 -2.96 28.47 -6.36
CA TYR A 36 -3.70 27.22 -6.25
C TYR A 36 -5.15 27.50 -5.82
N ASP A 37 -6.11 26.85 -6.49
CA ASP A 37 -7.52 26.92 -6.09
C ASP A 37 -7.77 26.12 -4.80
N LEU A 38 -7.02 25.02 -4.60
CA LEU A 38 -7.21 24.12 -3.46
C LEU A 38 -5.90 23.56 -2.94
N LEU A 39 -5.72 23.64 -1.61
CA LEU A 39 -4.75 22.85 -0.85
C LEU A 39 -5.48 21.76 -0.07
N ALA A 40 -5.37 20.49 -0.49
CA ALA A 40 -5.87 19.34 0.26
C ALA A 40 -4.72 18.63 0.98
N HIS A 41 -4.73 18.67 2.33
CA HIS A 41 -3.67 18.08 3.14
C HIS A 41 -4.16 16.81 3.84
N PHE A 42 -3.72 15.65 3.36
CA PHE A 42 -4.17 14.33 3.80
C PHE A 42 -3.42 13.78 5.01
N SER A 43 -2.25 14.34 5.35
CA SER A 43 -1.53 13.96 6.56
C SER A 43 -1.83 14.92 7.70
N VAL A 44 -1.37 14.59 8.92
CA VAL A 44 -1.52 15.48 10.09
C VAL A 44 -0.19 16.07 10.54
N ASP A 45 0.77 16.21 9.63
CA ASP A 45 2.05 16.83 9.94
C ASP A 45 1.98 18.36 9.86
N TRP A 46 2.79 19.05 10.67
CA TRP A 46 2.78 20.50 10.80
C TRP A 46 3.08 21.27 9.52
N ARG A 47 3.74 20.64 8.55
CA ARG A 47 4.09 21.26 7.25
C ARG A 47 2.86 21.64 6.46
N GLY A 48 1.79 20.85 6.57
CA GLY A 48 0.52 21.19 5.93
C GLY A 48 -0.08 22.48 6.45
N ALA A 49 -0.06 22.70 7.78
CA ALA A 49 -0.53 23.93 8.38
C ALA A 49 0.32 25.14 7.97
N LEU A 50 1.63 24.95 7.83
CA LEU A 50 2.54 26.00 7.34
C LEU A 50 2.27 26.32 5.86
N LEU A 51 2.08 25.30 5.01
CA LEU A 51 1.73 25.49 3.60
C LEU A 51 0.40 26.22 3.45
N ALA A 52 -0.63 25.87 4.24
CA ALA A 52 -1.93 26.52 4.20
C ALA A 52 -1.88 28.02 4.53
N ARG A 53 -0.94 28.41 5.40
CA ARG A 53 -0.77 29.83 5.78
C ARG A 53 0.13 30.63 4.84
N LEU A 54 1.07 29.96 4.18
CA LEU A 54 2.12 30.64 3.40
C LEU A 54 1.85 30.65 1.90
N LEU A 55 1.14 29.65 1.37
CA LEU A 55 0.82 29.60 -0.04
C LEU A 55 -0.40 30.48 -0.35
N ASN A 56 -0.40 31.06 -1.55
CA ASN A 56 -1.57 31.75 -2.09
C ASN A 56 -2.57 30.71 -2.60
N VAL A 57 -3.50 30.30 -1.72
CA VAL A 57 -4.55 29.32 -2.03
C VAL A 57 -5.92 29.93 -1.81
N ASP A 58 -6.88 29.61 -2.69
CA ASP A 58 -8.25 30.09 -2.53
C ASP A 58 -8.99 29.33 -1.42
N MET A 59 -8.61 28.07 -1.19
CA MET A 59 -9.21 27.20 -0.18
C MET A 59 -8.23 26.16 0.32
N SER A 60 -8.25 25.90 1.62
CA SER A 60 -7.43 24.87 2.27
C SER A 60 -8.27 23.90 3.10
N VAL A 61 -8.02 22.59 2.93
CA VAL A 61 -8.77 21.55 3.65
C VAL A 61 -7.83 20.55 4.29
N SER A 62 -8.16 20.11 5.51
CA SER A 62 -7.45 19.07 6.23
C SER A 62 -8.40 18.32 7.15
N ARG A 63 -7.88 17.61 8.16
CA ARG A 63 -8.65 16.80 9.10
C ARG A 63 -8.45 17.31 10.53
N LYS A 64 -9.50 17.29 11.32
CA LYS A 64 -9.40 17.46 12.77
C LYS A 64 -8.55 16.36 13.38
N THR A 65 -7.81 16.69 14.43
CA THR A 65 -7.05 15.70 15.18
C THR A 65 -6.71 16.22 16.56
N ALA A 66 -6.99 15.44 17.59
CA ALA A 66 -6.62 15.76 18.98
C ALA A 66 -5.10 15.85 19.19
N ARG A 67 -4.29 15.27 18.27
CA ARG A 67 -2.81 15.31 18.33
C ARG A 67 -2.22 16.68 17.99
N ARG A 68 -3.03 17.66 17.57
CA ARG A 68 -2.59 18.99 17.13
C ARG A 68 -3.37 20.07 17.88
N GLY A 69 -2.66 21.13 18.23
CA GLY A 69 -3.22 22.27 18.97
C GLY A 69 -3.87 23.33 18.07
N TYR A 70 -4.14 24.47 18.68
CA TYR A 70 -4.82 25.61 18.08
C TYR A 70 -4.24 26.06 16.74
N PHE A 71 -2.89 26.14 16.63
CA PHE A 71 -2.22 26.54 15.39
C PHE A 71 -2.66 25.69 14.18
N TRP A 72 -2.74 24.37 14.37
CA TRP A 72 -3.21 23.46 13.33
C TRP A 72 -4.65 23.76 12.92
N HIS A 73 -5.53 23.81 13.91
CA HIS A 73 -6.97 23.94 13.64
C HIS A 73 -7.33 25.30 13.01
N GLN A 74 -6.54 26.35 13.26
CA GLN A 74 -6.74 27.68 12.68
C GLN A 74 -5.99 27.90 11.35
N SER A 75 -5.32 26.88 10.82
CA SER A 75 -4.53 27.01 9.59
C SER A 75 -5.29 26.61 8.34
N PHE A 76 -6.43 25.96 8.48
CA PHE A 76 -7.23 25.46 7.35
C PHE A 76 -8.63 26.08 7.38
N ASP A 77 -9.17 26.38 6.17
CA ASP A 77 -10.52 26.92 6.04
C ASP A 77 -11.58 25.87 6.40
N PHE A 78 -11.32 24.60 6.07
CA PHE A 78 -12.22 23.49 6.37
C PHE A 78 -11.45 22.33 7.00
N LEU A 79 -12.09 21.73 8.02
CA LEU A 79 -11.57 20.56 8.71
C LEU A 79 -12.61 19.45 8.69
N ALA A 80 -12.31 18.37 7.95
CA ALA A 80 -13.08 17.14 8.00
C ALA A 80 -13.03 16.51 9.42
N PRO A 81 -13.99 15.67 9.80
CA PRO A 81 -13.98 14.95 11.07
C PRO A 81 -12.69 14.16 11.32
N GLU A 82 -12.43 13.80 12.56
CA GLU A 82 -11.35 12.88 12.92
C GLU A 82 -11.52 11.52 12.26
N LEU A 83 -10.43 10.74 12.21
CA LEU A 83 -10.45 9.41 11.60
C LEU A 83 -11.42 8.47 12.34
N ASP A 84 -12.27 7.85 11.57
CA ASP A 84 -13.16 6.78 12.02
C ASP A 84 -12.43 5.43 11.89
N THR A 85 -12.44 4.63 12.94
CA THR A 85 -11.78 3.31 12.99
C THR A 85 -12.52 2.22 12.22
N GLU A 86 -13.75 2.48 11.79
CA GLU A 86 -14.61 1.53 11.09
C GLU A 86 -14.72 1.80 9.58
N ARG A 87 -14.11 2.87 9.09
CA ARG A 87 -14.23 3.30 7.69
C ARG A 87 -12.91 3.21 6.93
N PRO A 88 -12.92 2.75 5.66
CA PRO A 88 -11.72 2.73 4.82
C PRO A 88 -11.10 4.13 4.65
N MET A 89 -9.76 4.21 4.69
CA MET A 89 -9.04 5.48 4.56
C MET A 89 -9.41 6.22 3.26
N ALA A 90 -9.58 5.50 2.15
CA ALA A 90 -9.94 6.11 0.86
C ALA A 90 -11.30 6.85 0.92
N GLU A 91 -12.28 6.34 1.67
CA GLU A 91 -13.56 7.05 1.87
C GLU A 91 -13.38 8.26 2.79
N GLN A 92 -12.54 8.12 3.80
CA GLN A 92 -12.25 9.19 4.75
C GLN A 92 -11.42 10.32 4.11
N ASP A 93 -10.57 10.02 3.14
CA ASP A 93 -9.81 11.03 2.40
C ASP A 93 -10.72 11.88 1.51
N VAL A 94 -11.76 11.28 0.94
CA VAL A 94 -12.78 12.04 0.18
C VAL A 94 -13.62 12.93 1.09
N GLU A 95 -13.71 12.62 2.39
CA GLU A 95 -14.43 13.44 3.37
C GLU A 95 -13.84 14.86 3.49
N LEU A 96 -12.54 15.03 3.23
CA LEU A 96 -11.92 16.35 3.17
C LEU A 96 -12.61 17.24 2.13
N LEU A 97 -12.91 16.65 0.98
CA LEU A 97 -13.58 17.36 -0.13
C LEU A 97 -15.08 17.54 0.12
N ARG A 98 -15.73 16.60 0.83
CA ARG A 98 -17.13 16.73 1.21
C ARG A 98 -17.34 17.85 2.23
N SER A 99 -16.46 17.93 3.24
CA SER A 99 -16.52 18.95 4.28
C SER A 99 -16.43 20.38 3.73
N SER A 100 -15.82 20.55 2.57
CA SER A 100 -15.70 21.83 1.86
C SER A 100 -16.71 22.01 0.71
N ASN A 101 -17.71 21.12 0.59
CA ASN A 101 -18.69 21.10 -0.50
C ASN A 101 -18.11 20.91 -1.92
N LEU A 102 -16.84 20.53 -2.05
CA LEU A 102 -16.19 20.28 -3.34
C LEU A 102 -16.57 18.93 -3.96
N TYR A 103 -17.06 17.99 -3.15
CA TYR A 103 -17.48 16.68 -3.62
C TYR A 103 -18.82 16.29 -2.97
N LYS A 104 -19.87 16.13 -3.79
CA LYS A 104 -21.25 15.93 -3.30
C LYS A 104 -21.72 14.47 -3.40
N LYS A 105 -20.95 13.57 -4.04
CA LYS A 105 -21.39 12.17 -4.17
C LYS A 105 -21.22 11.40 -2.84
N PRO A 106 -22.12 10.46 -2.52
CA PRO A 106 -22.09 9.73 -1.25
C PRO A 106 -20.91 8.77 -1.13
N SER A 107 -20.43 8.20 -2.23
CA SER A 107 -19.29 7.28 -2.25
C SER A 107 -18.06 7.89 -2.93
N ALA A 108 -16.87 7.53 -2.49
CA ALA A 108 -15.63 7.88 -3.17
C ALA A 108 -15.59 7.30 -4.59
N PRO A 109 -14.97 8.00 -5.57
CA PRO A 109 -14.83 7.49 -6.92
C PRO A 109 -13.98 6.20 -6.94
N PRO A 110 -14.18 5.31 -7.94
CA PRO A 110 -13.29 4.17 -8.10
C PRO A 110 -11.86 4.62 -8.41
N TYR A 111 -10.91 3.71 -8.21
CA TYR A 111 -9.55 3.93 -8.69
C TYR A 111 -9.52 4.20 -10.20
N ASP A 112 -8.73 5.19 -10.59
CA ASP A 112 -8.50 5.57 -11.99
C ASP A 112 -7.00 5.40 -12.30
N LEU A 113 -6.55 4.14 -12.34
CA LEU A 113 -5.20 3.78 -12.70
C LEU A 113 -5.21 2.91 -13.95
N SER A 114 -4.75 3.45 -15.06
CA SER A 114 -4.62 2.73 -16.34
C SER A 114 -3.16 2.43 -16.65
N ILE A 115 -2.91 1.22 -17.09
CA ILE A 115 -1.58 0.79 -17.53
C ILE A 115 -1.47 0.96 -19.05
N SER A 116 -0.39 1.61 -19.51
CA SER A 116 -0.16 1.82 -20.93
C SER A 116 0.13 0.51 -21.67
N SER A 117 -0.28 0.43 -22.95
CA SER A 117 0.01 -0.74 -23.78
C SER A 117 1.51 -1.04 -23.88
N LYS A 118 2.36 -0.02 -23.86
CA LYS A 118 3.82 -0.18 -23.84
C LYS A 118 4.29 -0.95 -22.61
N LEU A 119 3.77 -0.61 -21.43
CA LEU A 119 4.10 -1.32 -20.18
C LEU A 119 3.56 -2.74 -20.16
N LYS A 120 2.33 -2.94 -20.61
CA LYS A 120 1.74 -4.29 -20.74
C LYS A 120 2.59 -5.19 -21.63
N ASN A 121 3.02 -4.69 -22.79
CA ASN A 121 3.89 -5.44 -23.71
C ASN A 121 5.26 -5.74 -23.08
N LYS A 122 5.85 -4.77 -22.37
CA LYS A 122 7.10 -4.97 -21.62
C LYS A 122 6.97 -6.11 -20.61
N ILE A 123 5.91 -6.12 -19.81
CA ILE A 123 5.68 -7.17 -18.80
C ILE A 123 5.38 -8.51 -19.42
N ASN A 124 4.56 -8.57 -20.48
CA ASN A 124 4.29 -9.81 -21.19
C ASN A 124 5.57 -10.43 -21.77
N LEU A 125 6.46 -9.62 -22.35
CA LEU A 125 7.76 -10.09 -22.83
C LEU A 125 8.64 -10.57 -21.68
N TRP A 126 8.67 -9.84 -20.57
CA TRP A 126 9.43 -10.24 -19.39
C TRP A 126 8.94 -11.57 -18.82
N LEU A 127 7.62 -11.77 -18.69
CA LEU A 127 7.03 -13.05 -18.25
C LEU A 127 7.41 -14.19 -19.17
N LYS A 128 7.32 -13.99 -20.49
CA LYS A 128 7.72 -15.00 -21.49
C LYS A 128 9.18 -15.38 -21.36
N ASN A 129 10.08 -14.42 -21.15
CA ASN A 129 11.52 -14.65 -20.97
C ASN A 129 11.87 -15.38 -19.66
N HIS A 130 10.92 -15.52 -18.75
CA HIS A 130 11.05 -16.27 -17.50
C HIS A 130 10.17 -17.53 -17.49
N ASP A 131 9.78 -18.03 -18.67
CA ASP A 131 8.97 -19.24 -18.84
C ASP A 131 7.61 -19.20 -18.12
N ILE A 132 7.08 -18.00 -17.87
CA ILE A 132 5.74 -17.80 -17.30
C ILE A 132 4.73 -17.68 -18.44
N HIS A 133 4.03 -18.79 -18.71
CA HIS A 133 3.07 -18.88 -19.79
C HIS A 133 1.62 -18.68 -19.29
N SER A 134 0.73 -18.29 -20.21
CA SER A 134 -0.67 -17.97 -19.89
C SER A 134 -1.56 -19.18 -19.58
N ASN A 135 -1.06 -20.41 -19.77
CA ASN A 135 -1.78 -21.64 -19.47
C ASN A 135 -1.84 -22.00 -17.98
N HIS A 136 -1.07 -21.32 -17.15
CA HIS A 136 -1.09 -21.48 -15.71
C HIS A 136 -1.42 -20.16 -15.04
N LYS A 137 -2.13 -20.21 -13.91
CA LYS A 137 -2.42 -19.03 -13.08
C LYS A 137 -1.14 -18.39 -12.59
N LEU A 138 -1.13 -17.07 -12.49
CA LEU A 138 -0.01 -16.26 -12.00
C LEU A 138 -0.34 -15.61 -10.66
N VAL A 139 0.42 -15.94 -9.64
CA VAL A 139 0.38 -15.27 -8.33
C VAL A 139 1.61 -14.39 -8.18
N VAL A 140 1.40 -13.11 -7.90
CA VAL A 140 2.49 -12.19 -7.55
C VAL A 140 2.49 -11.98 -6.05
N ILE A 141 3.63 -12.23 -5.41
CA ILE A 141 3.83 -12.08 -3.97
C ILE A 141 4.63 -10.83 -3.68
N HIS A 142 4.16 -10.02 -2.74
CA HIS A 142 4.93 -8.92 -2.16
C HIS A 142 5.09 -9.15 -0.66
N ALA A 143 6.27 -9.62 -0.28
CA ALA A 143 6.54 -10.17 1.05
C ALA A 143 7.06 -9.13 2.06
N SER A 144 7.46 -7.94 1.59
CA SER A 144 8.19 -6.95 2.38
C SER A 144 7.35 -5.73 2.73
N SER A 145 7.68 -5.10 3.85
CA SER A 145 7.17 -3.80 4.25
C SER A 145 8.30 -2.92 4.79
N ARG A 146 8.15 -1.62 4.66
CA ARG A 146 9.01 -0.66 5.37
C ARG A 146 9.00 -0.89 6.89
N TRP A 147 7.90 -1.43 7.40
CA TRP A 147 7.68 -1.71 8.83
C TRP A 147 7.77 -3.20 9.10
N LYS A 148 8.89 -3.63 9.68
CA LYS A 148 9.18 -5.06 9.93
C LYS A 148 8.12 -5.76 10.77
N PHE A 149 7.48 -5.06 11.68
CA PHE A 149 6.37 -5.60 12.49
C PHE A 149 5.11 -5.97 11.68
N LYS A 150 5.07 -5.65 10.37
CA LYS A 150 3.99 -6.05 9.45
C LYS A 150 4.34 -7.27 8.59
N GLU A 151 5.53 -7.83 8.75
CA GLU A 151 6.00 -8.98 7.96
C GLU A 151 5.72 -10.29 8.69
N ILE A 152 5.44 -11.35 7.92
CA ILE A 152 5.47 -12.73 8.41
C ILE A 152 6.88 -13.30 8.27
N PRO A 153 7.21 -14.40 8.99
CA PRO A 153 8.52 -15.03 8.88
C PRO A 153 8.84 -15.45 7.43
N ILE A 154 10.10 -15.27 7.01
CA ILE A 154 10.55 -15.63 5.66
C ILE A 154 10.33 -17.12 5.35
N GLY A 155 10.46 -18.01 6.34
CA GLY A 155 10.16 -19.44 6.20
C GLY A 155 8.68 -19.73 5.97
N ALA A 156 7.77 -18.87 6.45
CA ALA A 156 6.34 -18.99 6.15
C ALA A 156 6.07 -18.66 4.67
N TRP A 157 6.70 -17.61 4.15
CA TRP A 157 6.64 -17.30 2.71
C TRP A 157 7.16 -18.43 1.85
N ALA A 158 8.30 -19.04 2.19
CA ALA A 158 8.85 -20.16 1.43
C ALA A 158 7.88 -21.34 1.38
N LYS A 159 7.22 -21.68 2.50
CA LYS A 159 6.20 -22.75 2.54
C LYS A 159 4.99 -22.43 1.65
N ILE A 160 4.49 -21.20 1.69
CA ILE A 160 3.37 -20.74 0.85
C ILE A 160 3.75 -20.85 -0.63
N ILE A 161 4.92 -20.36 -1.01
CA ILE A 161 5.43 -20.37 -2.39
C ILE A 161 5.56 -21.78 -2.91
N ASP A 162 6.22 -22.67 -2.15
CA ASP A 162 6.38 -24.07 -2.53
C ASP A 162 5.02 -24.76 -2.72
N ALA A 163 4.07 -24.51 -1.83
CA ALA A 163 2.73 -25.09 -1.92
C ALA A 163 1.95 -24.61 -3.16
N LEU A 164 2.10 -23.33 -3.55
CA LEU A 164 1.48 -22.79 -4.77
C LEU A 164 2.13 -23.39 -6.02
N ILE A 165 3.46 -23.47 -6.09
CA ILE A 165 4.18 -24.02 -7.25
C ILE A 165 3.86 -25.50 -7.43
N LEU A 166 3.75 -26.29 -6.34
CA LEU A 166 3.31 -27.68 -6.40
C LEU A 166 1.90 -27.85 -7.01
N LYS A 167 1.06 -26.82 -6.98
CA LYS A 167 -0.25 -26.77 -7.64
C LYS A 167 -0.18 -26.23 -9.08
N LYS A 168 1.01 -26.19 -9.68
CA LYS A 168 1.28 -25.68 -11.05
C LYS A 168 0.89 -24.20 -11.21
N ILE A 169 1.02 -23.40 -10.17
CA ILE A 169 0.81 -21.95 -10.20
C ILE A 169 2.17 -21.29 -10.40
N ASN A 170 2.25 -20.38 -11.35
CA ASN A 170 3.41 -19.52 -11.52
C ASN A 170 3.49 -18.53 -10.35
N VAL A 171 4.66 -18.41 -9.74
CA VAL A 171 4.89 -17.49 -8.64
C VAL A 171 6.01 -16.50 -8.94
N VAL A 172 5.70 -15.21 -8.81
CA VAL A 172 6.67 -14.12 -8.93
C VAL A 172 6.75 -13.40 -7.58
N ILE A 173 7.95 -13.22 -7.05
CA ILE A 173 8.17 -12.37 -5.88
C ILE A 173 8.53 -10.96 -6.37
N SER A 174 7.71 -10.00 -6.03
CA SER A 174 7.90 -8.58 -6.37
C SER A 174 8.46 -7.78 -5.20
N GLY A 175 9.13 -6.69 -5.52
CA GLY A 175 9.65 -5.76 -4.52
C GLY A 175 10.51 -4.68 -5.15
N SER A 176 10.84 -3.67 -4.35
CA SER A 176 11.80 -2.63 -4.68
C SER A 176 13.24 -3.13 -4.48
N GLN A 177 14.21 -2.29 -4.82
CA GLN A 177 15.62 -2.58 -4.54
C GLN A 177 15.90 -2.76 -3.03
N ASP A 178 15.20 -2.03 -2.18
CA ASP A 178 15.31 -2.18 -0.71
C ASP A 178 14.81 -3.55 -0.22
N ASP A 179 13.88 -4.18 -0.96
CA ASP A 179 13.30 -5.48 -0.62
C ASP A 179 14.15 -6.66 -1.11
N PHE A 180 15.13 -6.39 -1.99
CA PHE A 180 15.89 -7.44 -2.68
C PHE A 180 16.55 -8.45 -1.72
N LYS A 181 17.14 -7.96 -0.62
CA LYS A 181 17.78 -8.82 0.39
C LYS A 181 16.79 -9.81 1.01
N THR A 182 15.61 -9.33 1.40
CA THR A 182 14.55 -10.17 1.99
C THR A 182 14.03 -11.16 0.95
N ASN A 183 13.76 -10.70 -0.28
CA ASN A 183 13.27 -11.55 -1.36
C ASN A 183 14.28 -12.65 -1.75
N ALA A 184 15.58 -12.34 -1.76
CA ALA A 184 16.63 -13.33 -2.01
C ALA A 184 16.72 -14.39 -0.89
N LEU A 185 16.52 -14.00 0.37
CA LEU A 185 16.47 -14.94 1.49
C LEU A 185 15.25 -15.89 1.36
N ILE A 186 14.08 -15.35 1.01
CA ILE A 186 12.88 -16.19 0.76
C ILE A 186 13.15 -17.16 -0.40
N PHE A 187 13.68 -16.66 -1.52
CA PHE A 187 14.01 -17.45 -2.70
C PHE A 187 14.96 -18.62 -2.37
N ASN A 188 15.98 -18.36 -1.54
CA ASN A 188 16.94 -19.39 -1.15
C ASN A 188 16.33 -20.47 -0.24
N LEU A 189 15.33 -20.12 0.57
CA LEU A 189 14.61 -21.07 1.41
C LEU A 189 13.60 -21.91 0.65
N CYS A 190 13.11 -21.44 -0.51
CA CYS A 190 12.17 -22.22 -1.34
C CYS A 190 12.83 -23.47 -1.92
N LYS A 191 12.12 -24.60 -1.83
CA LYS A 191 12.48 -25.84 -2.55
C LYS A 191 12.24 -25.70 -4.04
N SER A 192 11.08 -25.13 -4.40
CA SER A 192 10.73 -24.71 -5.75
C SER A 192 11.26 -23.30 -6.00
N LYS A 193 11.60 -22.97 -7.25
CA LYS A 193 12.21 -21.68 -7.56
C LYS A 193 11.18 -20.71 -8.16
N PRO A 194 10.66 -19.75 -7.37
CA PRO A 194 9.85 -18.66 -7.91
C PRO A 194 10.71 -17.71 -8.75
N VAL A 195 10.09 -16.87 -9.56
CA VAL A 195 10.80 -15.80 -10.28
C VAL A 195 10.88 -14.57 -9.41
N LEU A 196 12.03 -13.88 -9.42
CA LEU A 196 12.21 -12.60 -8.72
C LEU A 196 12.14 -11.43 -9.71
N THR A 197 11.41 -10.37 -9.35
CA THR A 197 11.56 -9.10 -10.07
C THR A 197 12.89 -8.45 -9.68
N LYS A 198 13.57 -7.86 -10.66
CA LYS A 198 14.78 -7.08 -10.46
C LYS A 198 14.58 -5.71 -11.12
N ASP A 199 14.90 -4.66 -10.39
CA ASP A 199 14.89 -3.27 -10.89
C ASP A 199 13.54 -2.80 -11.49
N PHE A 200 12.43 -3.37 -11.00
CA PHE A 200 11.10 -2.92 -11.41
C PHE A 200 10.78 -1.56 -10.82
N SER A 201 10.32 -0.65 -11.67
CA SER A 201 9.67 0.58 -11.24
C SER A 201 8.30 0.29 -10.62
N LEU A 202 7.72 1.28 -9.95
CA LEU A 202 6.35 1.17 -9.47
C LEU A 202 5.35 0.93 -10.61
N GLU A 203 5.60 1.50 -11.78
CA GLU A 203 4.77 1.33 -12.99
C GLU A 203 4.91 -0.08 -13.56
N ASP A 204 6.12 -0.64 -13.57
CA ASP A 204 6.35 -2.05 -13.95
C ASP A 204 5.64 -3.00 -12.98
N THR A 205 5.71 -2.72 -11.68
CA THR A 205 5.01 -3.49 -10.64
C THR A 205 3.49 -3.42 -10.82
N ALA A 206 2.94 -2.24 -11.11
CA ALA A 206 1.52 -2.07 -11.39
C ALA A 206 1.08 -2.87 -12.64
N ALA A 207 1.90 -2.87 -13.69
CA ALA A 207 1.62 -3.64 -14.90
C ALA A 207 1.73 -5.16 -14.67
N LEU A 208 2.67 -5.60 -13.83
CA LEU A 208 2.78 -6.99 -13.40
C LEU A 208 1.55 -7.41 -12.58
N TYR A 209 1.09 -6.55 -11.67
CA TYR A 209 -0.12 -6.83 -10.87
C TYR A 209 -1.37 -6.90 -11.76
N GLU A 210 -1.54 -5.98 -12.72
CA GLU A 210 -2.67 -6.04 -13.67
C GLU A 210 -2.70 -7.35 -14.47
N ARG A 211 -1.53 -7.94 -14.76
CA ARG A 211 -1.41 -9.20 -15.48
C ARG A 211 -1.62 -10.43 -14.60
N ALA A 212 -1.47 -10.30 -13.29
CA ALA A 212 -1.60 -11.40 -12.35
C ALA A 212 -3.06 -11.83 -12.14
N ASP A 213 -3.27 -13.11 -11.85
CA ASP A 213 -4.56 -13.64 -11.42
C ASP A 213 -4.83 -13.35 -9.93
N LEU A 214 -3.77 -13.18 -9.15
CA LEU A 214 -3.84 -12.86 -7.72
C LEU A 214 -2.58 -12.15 -7.26
N VAL A 215 -2.74 -11.14 -6.42
CA VAL A 215 -1.65 -10.59 -5.61
C VAL A 215 -1.80 -11.08 -4.17
N LEU A 216 -0.75 -11.69 -3.64
CA LEU A 216 -0.66 -12.09 -2.24
C LEU A 216 0.35 -11.18 -1.54
N THR A 217 -0.07 -10.43 -0.55
CA THR A 217 0.75 -9.39 0.09
C THR A 217 0.47 -9.27 1.58
N ILE A 218 1.28 -8.47 2.24
CA ILE A 218 1.06 -8.00 3.61
C ILE A 218 0.44 -6.60 3.61
N ASP A 219 0.11 -6.07 4.77
CA ASP A 219 -0.30 -4.66 4.95
C ASP A 219 0.80 -3.71 4.46
N SER A 220 0.71 -3.33 3.20
CA SER A 220 1.66 -2.47 2.50
C SER A 220 0.98 -1.72 1.34
N MET A 221 1.73 -0.86 0.67
CA MET A 221 1.30 -0.17 -0.55
C MET A 221 0.79 -1.15 -1.63
N SER A 222 1.34 -2.37 -1.67
CA SER A 222 0.98 -3.39 -2.65
C SER A 222 -0.48 -3.83 -2.57
N THR A 223 -1.08 -3.83 -1.37
CA THR A 223 -2.51 -4.05 -1.16
C THR A 223 -3.36 -3.06 -1.97
N HIS A 224 -3.01 -1.79 -1.90
CA HIS A 224 -3.75 -0.72 -2.58
C HIS A 224 -3.44 -0.67 -4.08
N LEU A 225 -2.20 -0.97 -4.47
CA LEU A 225 -1.81 -1.03 -5.88
C LEU A 225 -2.55 -2.14 -6.61
N ALA A 226 -2.66 -3.34 -6.01
CA ALA A 226 -3.43 -4.46 -6.56
C ALA A 226 -4.90 -4.07 -6.75
N SER A 227 -5.52 -3.44 -5.74
CA SER A 227 -6.90 -2.93 -5.85
C SER A 227 -7.03 -1.87 -6.93
N ALA A 228 -6.05 -0.98 -7.10
CA ALA A 228 -6.08 0.11 -8.08
C ALA A 228 -6.03 -0.40 -9.52
N VAL A 229 -5.33 -1.50 -9.78
CA VAL A 229 -5.30 -2.18 -11.09
C VAL A 229 -6.36 -3.29 -11.22
N LYS A 230 -7.27 -3.40 -10.22
CA LYS A 230 -8.40 -4.33 -10.19
C LYS A 230 -8.02 -5.81 -10.14
N THR A 231 -6.82 -6.13 -9.72
CA THR A 231 -6.37 -7.51 -9.52
C THR A 231 -6.87 -8.02 -8.16
N PRO A 232 -7.40 -9.24 -8.09
CA PRO A 232 -7.75 -9.87 -6.83
C PRO A 232 -6.57 -9.87 -5.85
N VAL A 233 -6.83 -9.58 -4.57
CA VAL A 233 -5.77 -9.49 -3.57
C VAL A 233 -6.09 -10.27 -2.30
N VAL A 234 -5.14 -11.06 -1.85
CA VAL A 234 -5.10 -11.61 -0.48
C VAL A 234 -4.07 -10.81 0.30
N SER A 235 -4.50 -10.18 1.38
CA SER A 235 -3.64 -9.30 2.18
C SER A 235 -3.59 -9.76 3.63
N LEU A 236 -2.36 -9.90 4.17
CA LEU A 236 -2.13 -10.35 5.53
C LEU A 236 -2.02 -9.15 6.47
N PHE A 237 -2.84 -9.12 7.51
CA PHE A 237 -2.90 -8.04 8.48
C PHE A 237 -2.56 -8.55 9.87
N GLY A 238 -1.69 -7.82 10.56
CA GLY A 238 -1.31 -8.04 11.94
C GLY A 238 -1.88 -6.97 12.89
N PRO A 239 -1.04 -6.12 13.48
CA PRO A 239 -1.45 -5.13 14.48
C PRO A 239 -2.28 -3.96 13.91
N THR A 240 -2.28 -3.78 12.59
CA THR A 240 -2.94 -2.66 11.91
C THR A 240 -4.43 -2.96 11.70
N ASN A 241 -5.26 -1.92 11.77
CA ASN A 241 -6.70 -2.05 11.54
C ASN A 241 -7.01 -2.20 10.04
N GLU A 242 -7.46 -3.38 9.65
CA GLU A 242 -7.82 -3.72 8.27
C GLU A 242 -9.08 -3.01 7.77
N LYS A 243 -9.96 -2.53 8.63
CA LYS A 243 -11.13 -1.73 8.24
C LYS A 243 -10.71 -0.37 7.69
N ILE A 244 -9.63 0.20 8.22
CA ILE A 244 -9.05 1.47 7.76
C ILE A 244 -8.11 1.25 6.57
N TRP A 245 -7.16 0.31 6.71
CA TRP A 245 -6.02 0.17 5.81
C TRP A 245 -6.12 -1.01 4.85
N GLY A 246 -7.20 -1.78 4.92
CA GLY A 246 -7.43 -2.91 4.02
C GLY A 246 -7.64 -2.49 2.56
N PRO A 247 -7.71 -3.49 1.66
CA PRO A 247 -8.04 -3.24 0.26
C PRO A 247 -9.36 -2.49 0.13
N TRP A 248 -9.41 -1.50 -0.75
CA TRP A 248 -10.62 -0.72 -0.97
C TRP A 248 -11.19 -1.00 -2.35
N LYS A 249 -12.42 -1.50 -2.40
CA LYS A 249 -13.11 -1.97 -3.61
C LYS A 249 -12.38 -3.12 -4.33
N GLY A 250 -13.09 -3.79 -5.22
CA GLY A 250 -12.56 -4.93 -5.96
C GLY A 250 -12.73 -6.27 -5.22
N THR A 251 -12.07 -7.31 -5.72
CA THR A 251 -12.11 -8.66 -5.16
C THR A 251 -10.95 -8.83 -4.20
N TYR A 252 -11.23 -9.04 -2.93
CA TYR A 252 -10.17 -9.20 -1.94
C TYR A 252 -10.54 -10.16 -0.81
N LYS A 253 -9.50 -10.66 -0.13
CA LYS A 253 -9.58 -11.34 1.16
C LYS A 253 -8.52 -10.76 2.08
N VAL A 254 -8.94 -10.32 3.24
CA VAL A 254 -8.00 -10.01 4.33
C VAL A 254 -7.87 -11.24 5.20
N ILE A 255 -6.64 -11.62 5.50
CA ILE A 255 -6.30 -12.65 6.47
C ILE A 255 -5.62 -11.94 7.63
N GLY A 256 -6.31 -11.89 8.74
CA GLY A 256 -5.75 -11.63 10.04
C GLY A 256 -6.14 -12.81 10.91
N LEU A 257 -5.60 -12.93 12.11
CA LEU A 257 -6.14 -13.88 13.05
C LEU A 257 -7.52 -13.38 13.47
N THR A 258 -8.56 -14.10 13.00
CA THR A 258 -9.97 -13.73 13.10
C THR A 258 -10.52 -14.00 14.50
N SER A 259 -11.82 -13.79 14.67
CA SER A 259 -12.54 -14.06 15.93
C SER A 259 -12.39 -15.49 16.46
N GLN A 260 -12.05 -16.48 15.62
CA GLN A 260 -11.72 -17.84 16.05
C GLN A 260 -10.38 -17.90 16.80
N ASP A 261 -9.49 -16.95 16.51
CA ASP A 261 -8.18 -16.80 17.15
C ASP A 261 -8.17 -15.64 18.15
N ALA A 262 -9.33 -15.02 18.42
CA ALA A 262 -9.46 -13.84 19.28
C ALA A 262 -9.03 -14.09 20.72
N GLU A 263 -9.13 -15.32 21.21
CA GLU A 263 -8.63 -15.70 22.54
C GLU A 263 -7.11 -15.54 22.63
N ILE A 264 -6.38 -15.80 21.53
CA ILE A 264 -4.91 -15.70 21.48
C ILE A 264 -4.47 -14.26 21.23
N PHE A 265 -5.19 -13.53 20.40
CA PHE A 265 -4.82 -12.17 19.97
C PHE A 265 -5.96 -11.16 20.11
N ALA A 266 -6.63 -11.17 21.26
CA ALA A 266 -7.69 -10.21 21.62
C ALA A 266 -7.23 -8.74 21.57
N CYS A 267 -5.91 -8.49 21.54
CA CYS A 267 -5.34 -7.14 21.39
C CYS A 267 -5.50 -6.54 19.98
N ARG A 268 -5.89 -7.32 18.95
CA ARG A 268 -6.02 -6.81 17.59
C ARG A 268 -7.33 -6.03 17.39
N PRO A 269 -7.26 -4.94 16.58
CA PRO A 269 -6.06 -4.27 16.06
C PRO A 269 -5.42 -3.37 17.15
N CYS A 270 -4.20 -3.68 17.58
CA CYS A 270 -3.54 -2.93 18.65
C CYS A 270 -2.79 -1.67 18.17
N GLY A 271 -2.49 -1.55 16.88
CA GLY A 271 -1.76 -0.43 16.29
C GLY A 271 -0.29 -0.30 16.75
N GLN A 272 0.25 -1.28 17.45
CA GLN A 272 1.61 -1.22 17.99
C GLN A 272 2.67 -1.63 16.97
N GLU A 273 3.88 -1.12 17.12
CA GLU A 273 5.04 -1.47 16.29
C GLU A 273 5.74 -2.76 16.74
N GLY A 274 4.94 -3.84 16.87
CA GLY A 274 5.35 -5.14 17.39
C GLY A 274 4.98 -5.32 18.87
N CYS A 275 4.93 -6.58 19.30
CA CYS A 275 4.61 -6.91 20.69
C CYS A 275 5.73 -6.43 21.62
N GLU A 276 5.36 -5.73 22.68
CA GLU A 276 6.31 -5.26 23.72
C GLU A 276 7.50 -4.45 23.16
N GLY A 277 7.30 -3.72 22.07
CA GLY A 277 8.34 -2.92 21.43
C GLY A 277 9.39 -3.70 20.64
N SER A 278 9.20 -5.02 20.47
CA SER A 278 10.17 -5.93 19.81
C SER A 278 10.29 -5.73 18.30
N ARG A 279 9.42 -4.95 17.67
CA ARG A 279 9.23 -4.83 16.21
C ARG A 279 8.82 -6.15 15.55
N ILE A 280 8.34 -7.12 16.32
CA ILE A 280 7.82 -8.41 15.86
C ILE A 280 6.38 -8.54 16.34
N SER A 281 5.46 -8.85 15.43
CA SER A 281 4.05 -9.05 15.76
C SER A 281 3.73 -10.54 15.86
N GLN A 282 3.47 -11.04 17.06
CA GLN A 282 3.20 -12.47 17.29
C GLN A 282 1.98 -12.97 16.51
N CYS A 283 0.97 -12.14 16.30
CA CYS A 283 -0.18 -12.45 15.47
C CYS A 283 0.17 -12.70 13.98
N LEU A 284 1.31 -12.22 13.49
CA LEU A 284 1.82 -12.54 12.16
C LEU A 284 2.82 -13.70 12.17
N VAL A 285 3.60 -13.83 13.24
CA VAL A 285 4.55 -14.95 13.40
C VAL A 285 3.80 -16.28 13.48
N GLN A 286 2.65 -16.31 14.15
CA GLN A 286 1.83 -17.51 14.35
C GLN A 286 0.81 -17.78 13.25
N LEU A 287 0.78 -16.93 12.20
CA LEU A 287 -0.12 -17.13 11.06
C LEU A 287 0.26 -18.42 10.31
N ASP A 288 -0.68 -19.37 10.23
CA ASP A 288 -0.45 -20.64 9.54
C ASP A 288 -0.29 -20.44 8.02
N PRO A 289 0.86 -20.82 7.44
CA PRO A 289 1.08 -20.77 5.99
C PRO A 289 0.07 -21.58 5.17
N ASN A 290 -0.49 -22.69 5.75
CA ASN A 290 -1.49 -23.50 5.06
C ASN A 290 -2.80 -22.74 4.93
N LEU A 291 -3.22 -22.00 5.95
CA LEU A 291 -4.39 -21.13 5.88
C LEU A 291 -4.24 -20.10 4.77
N VAL A 292 -3.07 -19.43 4.69
CA VAL A 292 -2.79 -18.43 3.65
C VAL A 292 -2.84 -19.06 2.25
N THR A 293 -2.20 -20.23 2.09
CA THR A 293 -2.21 -20.97 0.81
C THR A 293 -3.64 -21.36 0.42
N HIS A 294 -4.41 -21.88 1.36
CA HIS A 294 -5.81 -22.27 1.12
C HIS A 294 -6.66 -21.09 0.65
N GLN A 295 -6.57 -19.94 1.32
CA GLN A 295 -7.31 -18.74 0.94
C GLN A 295 -6.86 -18.20 -0.44
N ALA A 296 -5.58 -18.25 -0.75
CA ALA A 296 -5.07 -17.89 -2.09
C ALA A 296 -5.67 -18.80 -3.18
N LEU A 297 -5.71 -20.11 -2.94
CA LEU A 297 -6.32 -21.08 -3.89
C LEU A 297 -7.83 -20.87 -4.06
N LEU A 298 -8.55 -20.54 -2.97
CA LEU A 298 -9.97 -20.23 -3.04
C LEU A 298 -10.23 -18.95 -3.87
N MET A 299 -9.38 -17.94 -3.73
CA MET A 299 -9.48 -16.71 -4.51
C MET A 299 -9.22 -16.97 -6.00
N LEU A 300 -8.22 -17.79 -6.34
CA LEU A 300 -7.90 -18.15 -7.73
C LEU A 300 -9.01 -18.96 -8.43
N LYS A 301 -9.88 -19.65 -7.70
CA LYS A 301 -11.04 -20.35 -8.26
C LYS A 301 -12.19 -19.42 -8.61
N LYS A 302 -12.22 -18.21 -8.03
CA LYS A 302 -13.27 -17.21 -8.26
C LYS A 302 -12.95 -16.27 -9.43
N THR A 303 -11.72 -16.33 -9.92
CA THR A 303 -11.18 -15.58 -11.07
C THR A 303 -11.01 -16.49 -12.27
#